data_d75117d69dcf176c8d81f5244b91ec71
#
_entry.id   d75117d69dcf176c8d81f5244b91ec71
#
_cell.length_a   1.000
_cell.length_b   1.000
_cell.length_c   1.000
_cell.angle_alpha   90.00
_cell.angle_beta   90.00
_cell.angle_gamma   90.00
#
_symmetry.space_group_name_H-M   'P 1'
#
loop_
_entity.id
_entity.type
_entity.pdbx_description
1 polymer ?
#
loop_
_entity_poly.entity_id
_entity_poly.type
_entity_poly.pdbx_seq_one_letter_code
_entity_poly.pdbx_strand_id
1 'polypeptide(L)'
;IGDDFQKLYPGANILVATKKDFQKANRQQLFAKIATGNYDAVIIGHSQLGKIPVSKERQVMTIQTQIDDILQGIEELKKSEGSKFQIKAMERTRKSLQKQLDKLEKANQDDTLTFEQLGIDRLFIDEAHEFKNLFVATKLQNVAGISNSASQKALDLFLKCRYLDEKTGGKGVIFATGTPLSNSITELHTMMRYLEYDFLRDHGLQHFDNWVAVFGEQKTDYELKPAGNGFKERTRIANYTGLPELMSMFKQVADIRTADTLKLDVPDCDYQVVQVEATPFQQELVQELADRADAINAGNVDPTIDNMLKITSDGRKLGLDPRLIDPSFEDNPDTKLNRCVENVARIHAETAEDRLTQIIFCDLGVPHKAAGEAEVEGEDADDVKDKKSIAEVESLEEECDFCVYDDIRDKLIARGIPAEEIAYIHDAKTEQQKADLFDKVRSGEIRVLLGSTAKMGTGTNVQKKLIAVHDLDIPWRPADLEQRAGRIIRQGNENKQVQIFRYV
;
A
#
# COMPACT_ATOMS: atom_id res chain seq x y z
N ILE A 1 2.62 13.67 13.07
CA ILE A 1 2.01 13.07 14.29
C ILE A 1 2.69 13.61 15.55
N GLY A 2 4.03 13.55 15.71
CA GLY A 2 4.73 14.03 16.91
C GLY A 2 4.43 15.51 17.22
N ASP A 3 4.60 16.36 16.23
CA ASP A 3 4.32 17.79 16.35
C ASP A 3 2.84 18.08 16.62
N ASP A 4 1.94 17.34 16.03
CA ASP A 4 0.50 17.50 16.24
C ASP A 4 0.10 17.01 17.64
N PHE A 5 0.71 15.91 18.09
CA PHE A 5 0.52 15.43 19.46
C PHE A 5 0.97 16.50 20.47
N GLN A 6 2.15 17.10 20.25
CA GLN A 6 2.68 18.16 21.13
C GLN A 6 1.83 19.43 21.11
N LYS A 7 1.22 19.78 19.95
CA LYS A 7 0.27 20.91 19.87
C LYS A 7 -1.01 20.65 20.65
N LEU A 8 -1.53 19.41 20.57
CA LEU A 8 -2.75 19.02 21.29
C LEU A 8 -2.51 18.83 22.78
N TYR A 9 -1.33 18.31 23.15
CA TYR A 9 -0.94 18.03 24.54
C TYR A 9 0.42 18.65 24.85
N PRO A 10 0.51 20.00 25.05
CA PRO A 10 1.79 20.70 25.22
C PRO A 10 2.61 20.26 26.45
N GLY A 11 1.92 19.71 27.46
CA GLY A 11 2.56 19.20 28.68
C GLY A 11 2.98 17.74 28.63
N ALA A 12 2.71 17.04 27.55
CA ALA A 12 3.02 15.62 27.43
C ALA A 12 4.52 15.36 27.25
N ASN A 13 5.04 14.38 27.96
CA ASN A 13 6.40 13.87 27.79
C ASN A 13 6.40 12.80 26.70
N ILE A 14 6.77 13.15 25.47
CA ILE A 14 6.78 12.23 24.33
C ILE A 14 8.21 11.88 23.90
N LEU A 15 8.37 10.65 23.41
CA LEU A 15 9.59 10.19 22.76
C LEU A 15 9.29 9.94 21.28
N VAL A 16 9.90 10.71 20.39
CA VAL A 16 9.85 10.47 18.94
C VAL A 16 11.14 9.79 18.53
N ALA A 17 11.06 8.49 18.22
CA ALA A 17 12.23 7.71 17.85
C ALA A 17 12.42 7.69 16.32
N THR A 18 13.67 7.86 15.91
CA THR A 18 14.09 7.91 14.50
C THR A 18 14.64 6.58 14.01
N LYS A 19 14.86 6.43 12.70
CA LYS A 19 15.52 5.25 12.13
C LYS A 19 16.90 5.00 12.74
N LYS A 20 17.65 6.05 13.11
CA LYS A 20 18.97 5.95 13.75
C LYS A 20 18.92 5.32 15.14
N ASP A 21 17.87 5.56 15.90
CA ASP A 21 17.71 5.00 17.25
C ASP A 21 17.49 3.48 17.19
N PHE A 22 16.97 2.96 16.09
CA PHE A 22 16.73 1.53 15.86
C PHE A 22 17.91 0.80 15.22
N GLN A 23 19.04 1.47 14.96
CA GLN A 23 20.25 0.79 14.52
C GLN A 23 20.79 -0.14 15.63
N LYS A 24 21.45 -1.24 15.24
CA LYS A 24 21.91 -2.28 16.19
C LYS A 24 22.72 -1.72 17.37
N ALA A 25 23.54 -0.70 17.14
CA ALA A 25 24.35 -0.04 18.17
C ALA A 25 23.54 0.75 19.20
N ASN A 26 22.37 1.32 18.79
CA ASN A 26 21.58 2.25 19.60
C ASN A 26 20.33 1.60 20.20
N ARG A 27 19.87 0.50 19.60
CA ARG A 27 18.57 -0.13 19.88
C ARG A 27 18.42 -0.56 21.35
N GLN A 28 19.48 -1.12 21.96
CA GLN A 28 19.46 -1.50 23.37
C GLN A 28 19.24 -0.28 24.29
N GLN A 29 19.92 0.82 24.00
CA GLN A 29 19.76 2.06 24.75
C GLN A 29 18.35 2.65 24.59
N LEU A 30 17.81 2.63 23.35
CA LEU A 30 16.44 3.07 23.10
C LEU A 30 15.44 2.24 23.91
N PHE A 31 15.54 0.91 23.88
CA PHE A 31 14.61 0.04 24.60
C PHE A 31 14.70 0.21 26.12
N ALA A 32 15.93 0.32 26.64
CA ALA A 32 16.11 0.64 28.05
C ALA A 32 15.49 2.00 28.42
N LYS A 33 15.62 3.01 27.54
CA LYS A 33 15.03 4.34 27.72
C LYS A 33 13.50 4.27 27.71
N ILE A 34 12.90 3.49 26.82
CA ILE A 34 11.44 3.28 26.78
C ILE A 34 10.96 2.59 28.05
N ALA A 35 11.61 1.49 28.46
CA ALA A 35 11.20 0.68 29.60
C ALA A 35 11.32 1.40 30.95
N THR A 36 12.29 2.31 31.10
CA THR A 36 12.57 3.02 32.35
C THR A 36 12.10 4.48 32.37
N GLY A 37 11.77 5.02 31.19
CA GLY A 37 11.31 6.40 31.05
C GLY A 37 9.84 6.57 31.44
N ASN A 38 9.49 7.76 31.92
CA ASN A 38 8.10 8.12 32.20
C ASN A 38 7.54 8.90 31.00
N TYR A 39 7.26 8.18 29.90
CA TYR A 39 6.70 8.75 28.68
C TYR A 39 5.19 8.57 28.62
N ASP A 40 4.48 9.65 28.27
CA ASP A 40 3.05 9.59 27.96
C ASP A 40 2.80 8.93 26.60
N ALA A 41 3.72 9.11 25.64
CA ALA A 41 3.67 8.44 24.35
C ALA A 41 5.08 8.21 23.75
N VAL A 42 5.22 7.10 23.03
CA VAL A 42 6.39 6.79 22.20
C VAL A 42 5.94 6.68 20.75
N ILE A 43 6.47 7.53 19.89
CA ILE A 43 6.09 7.59 18.46
C ILE A 43 7.19 6.99 17.63
N ILE A 44 6.82 5.96 16.83
CA ILE A 44 7.73 5.21 15.97
C ILE A 44 7.09 4.95 14.61
N GLY A 45 7.89 4.69 13.59
CA GLY A 45 7.38 4.26 12.28
C GLY A 45 7.02 2.78 12.25
N HIS A 46 6.20 2.35 11.28
CA HIS A 46 5.79 0.95 11.12
C HIS A 46 6.97 -0.02 10.97
N SER A 47 7.98 0.34 10.16
CA SER A 47 9.16 -0.49 9.97
C SER A 47 10.02 -0.64 11.24
N GLN A 48 9.96 0.35 12.13
CA GLN A 48 10.64 0.30 13.43
C GLN A 48 9.90 -0.59 14.43
N LEU A 49 8.57 -0.66 14.36
CA LEU A 49 7.77 -1.54 15.23
C LEU A 49 8.19 -3.01 15.09
N GLY A 50 8.48 -3.47 13.86
CA GLY A 50 8.98 -4.82 13.58
C GLY A 50 10.37 -5.11 14.15
N LYS A 51 11.15 -4.07 14.53
CA LYS A 51 12.47 -4.22 15.17
C LYS A 51 12.40 -4.39 16.69
N ILE A 52 11.23 -4.26 17.28
CA ILE A 52 10.98 -4.57 18.70
C ILE A 52 10.56 -6.04 18.78
N PRO A 53 11.40 -6.95 19.26
CA PRO A 53 11.09 -8.37 19.24
C PRO A 53 9.98 -8.70 20.22
N VAL A 54 9.15 -9.68 19.85
CA VAL A 54 8.23 -10.38 20.77
C VAL A 54 8.96 -11.57 21.37
N SER A 55 8.58 -12.00 22.59
CA SER A 55 9.21 -13.15 23.24
C SER A 55 9.19 -14.41 22.36
N LYS A 56 10.28 -15.20 22.43
CA LYS A 56 10.45 -16.41 21.62
C LYS A 56 9.33 -17.41 21.89
N GLU A 57 8.94 -17.54 23.14
CA GLU A 57 7.88 -18.44 23.60
C GLU A 57 6.56 -18.13 22.90
N ARG A 58 6.19 -16.86 22.80
CA ARG A 58 4.97 -16.39 22.13
C ARG A 58 5.01 -16.66 20.63
N GLN A 59 6.16 -16.43 20.00
CA GLN A 59 6.35 -16.72 18.57
C GLN A 59 6.22 -18.23 18.30
N VAL A 60 6.89 -19.06 19.07
CA VAL A 60 6.82 -20.53 18.97
C VAL A 60 5.40 -21.03 19.14
N MET A 61 4.70 -20.58 20.19
CA MET A 61 3.32 -20.98 20.47
C MET A 61 2.39 -20.64 19.30
N THR A 62 2.54 -19.45 18.72
CA THR A 62 1.67 -19.02 17.61
C THR A 62 1.94 -19.81 16.35
N ILE A 63 3.20 -20.05 15.99
CA ILE A 63 3.55 -20.86 14.81
C ILE A 63 3.06 -22.30 14.99
N GLN A 64 3.20 -22.86 16.20
CA GLN A 64 2.70 -24.20 16.50
C GLN A 64 1.18 -24.27 16.33
N THR A 65 0.41 -23.30 16.86
CA THR A 65 -1.04 -23.22 16.66
C THR A 65 -1.42 -23.18 15.18
N GLN A 66 -0.68 -22.39 14.36
CA GLN A 66 -0.92 -22.36 12.90
C GLN A 66 -0.64 -23.71 12.23
N ILE A 67 0.39 -24.43 12.68
CA ILE A 67 0.69 -25.78 12.17
C ILE A 67 -0.43 -26.74 12.53
N ASP A 68 -0.95 -26.68 13.77
CA ASP A 68 -2.03 -27.55 14.24
C ASP A 68 -3.34 -27.28 13.48
N ASP A 69 -3.67 -26.00 13.22
CA ASP A 69 -4.82 -25.62 12.40
C ASP A 69 -4.73 -26.19 10.97
N ILE A 70 -3.54 -26.14 10.37
CA ILE A 70 -3.30 -26.72 9.04
C ILE A 70 -3.44 -28.25 9.06
N LEU A 71 -2.91 -28.91 10.09
CA LEU A 71 -3.02 -30.36 10.24
C LEU A 71 -4.49 -30.78 10.36
N GLN A 72 -5.27 -30.09 11.16
CA GLN A 72 -6.71 -30.30 11.29
C GLN A 72 -7.40 -30.14 9.92
N GLY A 73 -7.12 -29.05 9.20
CA GLY A 73 -7.69 -28.82 7.86
C GLY A 73 -7.33 -29.92 6.84
N ILE A 74 -6.10 -30.46 6.90
CA ILE A 74 -5.67 -31.59 6.06
C ILE A 74 -6.46 -32.86 6.42
N GLU A 75 -6.67 -33.14 7.69
CA GLU A 75 -7.46 -34.30 8.13
C GLU A 75 -8.93 -34.22 7.68
N GLU A 76 -9.53 -33.03 7.77
CA GLU A 76 -10.90 -32.80 7.31
C GLU A 76 -11.02 -32.98 5.80
N LEU A 77 -10.06 -32.45 5.02
CA LEU A 77 -10.01 -32.65 3.56
C LEU A 77 -9.85 -34.12 3.18
N LYS A 78 -9.05 -34.91 3.93
CA LYS A 78 -8.91 -36.34 3.70
C LYS A 78 -10.20 -37.10 3.99
N LYS A 79 -10.96 -36.73 5.01
CA LYS A 79 -12.25 -37.33 5.37
C LYS A 79 -13.36 -37.00 4.38
N SER A 80 -13.32 -35.79 3.78
CA SER A 80 -14.32 -35.33 2.80
C SER A 80 -13.97 -35.64 1.34
N GLU A 81 -12.98 -36.51 1.09
CA GLU A 81 -12.44 -36.80 -0.24
C GLU A 81 -12.01 -35.55 -1.02
N GLY A 82 -11.49 -34.55 -0.30
CA GLY A 82 -11.05 -33.30 -0.85
C GLY A 82 -9.95 -33.43 -1.92
N SER A 83 -9.78 -32.40 -2.71
CA SER A 83 -8.82 -32.39 -3.82
C SER A 83 -7.39 -32.66 -3.35
N LYS A 84 -6.71 -33.61 -4.01
CA LYS A 84 -5.27 -33.88 -3.79
C LYS A 84 -4.40 -32.62 -3.94
N PHE A 85 -4.84 -31.68 -4.77
CA PHE A 85 -4.16 -30.41 -4.96
C PHE A 85 -4.23 -29.54 -3.69
N GLN A 86 -5.42 -29.42 -3.08
CA GLN A 86 -5.61 -28.66 -1.84
C GLN A 86 -4.76 -29.23 -0.70
N ILE A 87 -4.80 -30.55 -0.50
CA ILE A 87 -3.98 -31.23 0.51
C ILE A 87 -2.49 -30.95 0.28
N LYS A 88 -2.01 -31.04 -0.98
CA LYS A 88 -0.60 -30.78 -1.32
C LYS A 88 -0.19 -29.34 -1.09
N ALA A 89 -1.09 -28.37 -1.32
CA ALA A 89 -0.84 -26.96 -1.05
C ALA A 89 -0.73 -26.71 0.46
N MET A 90 -1.67 -27.23 1.27
CA MET A 90 -1.60 -27.11 2.73
C MET A 90 -0.36 -27.79 3.33
N GLU A 91 0.06 -28.94 2.81
CA GLU A 91 1.30 -29.61 3.21
C GLU A 91 2.55 -28.77 2.92
N ARG A 92 2.57 -28.02 1.81
CA ARG A 92 3.67 -27.07 1.50
C ARG A 92 3.72 -25.95 2.53
N THR A 93 2.56 -25.38 2.86
CA THR A 93 2.46 -24.31 3.89
C THR A 93 2.90 -24.82 5.25
N ARG A 94 2.45 -26.01 5.66
CA ARG A 94 2.90 -26.65 6.91
C ARG A 94 4.41 -26.81 6.96
N LYS A 95 5.03 -27.30 5.87
CA LYS A 95 6.49 -27.46 5.79
C LYS A 95 7.24 -26.14 5.88
N SER A 96 6.66 -25.06 5.33
CA SER A 96 7.23 -23.72 5.43
C SER A 96 7.21 -23.20 6.87
N LEU A 97 6.07 -23.34 7.56
CA LEU A 97 5.93 -22.97 8.97
C LEU A 97 6.85 -23.80 9.88
N GLN A 98 6.98 -25.11 9.62
CA GLN A 98 7.91 -25.97 10.36
C GLN A 98 9.37 -25.50 10.23
N LYS A 99 9.80 -25.14 9.01
CA LYS A 99 11.15 -24.57 8.80
C LYS A 99 11.34 -23.24 9.54
N GLN A 100 10.28 -22.43 9.60
CA GLN A 100 10.33 -21.17 10.35
C GLN A 100 10.46 -21.44 11.86
N LEU A 101 9.71 -22.41 12.38
CA LEU A 101 9.78 -22.84 13.77
C LEU A 101 11.19 -23.37 14.11
N ASP A 102 11.72 -24.28 13.30
CA ASP A 102 13.06 -24.86 13.48
C ASP A 102 14.15 -23.78 13.45
N LYS A 103 14.00 -22.77 12.58
CA LYS A 103 14.92 -21.61 12.51
C LYS A 103 14.83 -20.75 13.78
N LEU A 104 13.62 -20.50 14.25
CA LEU A 104 13.37 -19.71 15.45
C LEU A 104 13.95 -20.41 16.70
N GLU A 105 13.76 -21.71 16.82
CA GLU A 105 14.30 -22.50 17.95
C GLU A 105 15.83 -22.48 18.01
N LYS A 106 16.49 -22.49 16.83
CA LYS A 106 17.96 -22.46 16.72
C LYS A 106 18.56 -21.06 16.83
N ALA A 107 17.75 -20.01 16.64
CA ALA A 107 18.23 -18.64 16.72
C ALA A 107 18.57 -18.28 18.18
N ASN A 108 19.76 -17.72 18.36
CA ASN A 108 20.10 -17.07 19.63
C ASN A 108 19.25 -15.81 19.76
N GLN A 109 18.64 -15.64 20.93
CA GLN A 109 17.90 -14.43 21.24
C GLN A 109 18.90 -13.26 21.31
N ASP A 110 18.59 -12.16 20.62
CA ASP A 110 19.31 -10.90 20.84
C ASP A 110 19.11 -10.48 22.31
N ASP A 111 20.16 -9.98 22.96
CA ASP A 111 20.13 -9.44 24.33
C ASP A 111 19.34 -8.11 24.42
N THR A 112 18.24 -8.00 23.71
CA THR A 112 17.38 -6.80 23.70
C THR A 112 16.09 -7.07 24.45
N LEU A 113 15.54 -6.03 25.09
CA LEU A 113 14.24 -6.12 25.73
C LEU A 113 13.15 -6.46 24.69
N THR A 114 12.24 -7.35 25.06
CA THR A 114 11.08 -7.71 24.24
C THR A 114 9.96 -6.71 24.42
N PHE A 115 8.98 -6.71 23.51
CA PHE A 115 7.80 -5.84 23.55
C PHE A 115 7.07 -5.93 24.89
N GLU A 116 6.96 -7.12 25.46
CA GLU A 116 6.34 -7.40 26.75
C GLU A 116 7.06 -6.70 27.91
N GLN A 117 8.39 -6.53 27.78
CA GLN A 117 9.25 -5.93 28.81
C GLN A 117 9.30 -4.38 28.72
N LEU A 118 8.84 -3.79 27.64
CA LEU A 118 8.84 -2.33 27.46
C LEU A 118 7.77 -1.60 28.29
N GLY A 119 6.85 -2.32 28.91
CA GLY A 119 5.81 -1.70 29.77
C GLY A 119 4.66 -1.05 28.99
N ILE A 120 4.57 -1.23 27.68
CA ILE A 120 3.51 -0.67 26.84
C ILE A 120 2.16 -1.26 27.23
N ASP A 121 1.13 -0.41 27.30
CA ASP A 121 -0.25 -0.80 27.66
C ASP A 121 -1.28 -0.41 26.58
N ARG A 122 -0.91 0.45 25.63
CA ARG A 122 -1.73 0.85 24.49
C ARG A 122 -0.91 0.91 23.22
N LEU A 123 -1.51 0.48 22.13
CA LEU A 123 -0.90 0.55 20.79
C LEU A 123 -1.87 1.23 19.82
N PHE A 124 -1.46 2.37 19.28
CA PHE A 124 -2.18 3.11 18.26
C PHE A 124 -1.48 2.89 16.92
N ILE A 125 -2.19 2.35 15.94
CA ILE A 125 -1.68 2.09 14.59
C ILE A 125 -2.44 2.97 13.60
N ASP A 126 -1.74 3.96 13.06
CA ASP A 126 -2.23 4.74 11.93
C ASP A 126 -2.00 3.95 10.63
N GLU A 127 -2.85 4.15 9.62
CA GLU A 127 -2.81 3.41 8.34
C GLU A 127 -2.78 1.88 8.54
N ALA A 128 -3.64 1.37 9.43
CA ALA A 128 -3.65 -0.03 9.85
C ALA A 128 -3.88 -1.03 8.70
N HIS A 129 -4.41 -0.57 7.55
CA HIS A 129 -4.58 -1.37 6.34
C HIS A 129 -3.25 -1.92 5.78
N GLU A 130 -2.11 -1.34 6.15
CA GLU A 130 -0.78 -1.85 5.81
C GLU A 130 -0.48 -3.24 6.41
N PHE A 131 -1.25 -3.69 7.39
CA PHE A 131 -1.08 -4.96 8.08
C PHE A 131 -2.14 -6.03 7.70
N LYS A 132 -2.88 -5.83 6.65
CA LYS A 132 -3.97 -6.71 6.20
C LYS A 132 -3.55 -8.10 5.74
N ASN A 133 -2.27 -8.31 5.37
CA ASN A 133 -1.73 -9.57 4.87
C ASN A 133 -1.33 -10.52 6.03
N LEU A 134 -2.19 -10.66 7.02
CA LEU A 134 -1.99 -11.64 8.09
C LEU A 134 -2.23 -13.06 7.55
N PHE A 135 -1.41 -14.00 7.98
CA PHE A 135 -1.55 -15.41 7.59
C PHE A 135 -2.94 -15.97 7.90
N VAL A 136 -3.50 -16.66 6.92
CA VAL A 136 -4.79 -17.33 7.00
C VAL A 136 -4.61 -18.80 6.62
N ALA A 137 -4.88 -19.71 7.57
CA ALA A 137 -5.02 -21.13 7.29
C ALA A 137 -6.38 -21.36 6.62
N THR A 138 -6.41 -21.84 5.38
CA THR A 138 -7.64 -22.07 4.63
C THR A 138 -7.57 -23.28 3.70
N LYS A 139 -8.66 -23.99 3.57
CA LYS A 139 -8.87 -25.05 2.55
C LYS A 139 -9.23 -24.46 1.19
N LEU A 140 -9.59 -23.18 1.12
CA LEU A 140 -10.01 -22.48 -0.08
C LEU A 140 -8.77 -22.11 -0.91
N GLN A 141 -8.41 -22.96 -1.83
CA GLN A 141 -7.28 -22.78 -2.75
C GLN A 141 -7.78 -22.28 -4.10
N ASN A 142 -7.01 -21.40 -4.76
CA ASN A 142 -7.37 -20.78 -6.06
C ASN A 142 -8.65 -19.92 -6.03
N VAL A 143 -9.03 -19.41 -4.86
CA VAL A 143 -10.12 -18.45 -4.71
C VAL A 143 -9.53 -17.05 -4.76
N ALA A 144 -9.98 -16.24 -5.72
CA ALA A 144 -9.48 -14.88 -5.88
C ALA A 144 -9.90 -14.00 -4.70
N GLY A 145 -9.00 -13.12 -4.27
CA GLY A 145 -9.21 -12.22 -3.12
C GLY A 145 -8.79 -12.81 -1.78
N ILE A 146 -8.34 -14.07 -1.76
CA ILE A 146 -7.73 -14.68 -0.57
C ILE A 146 -6.21 -14.62 -0.74
N SER A 147 -5.53 -13.86 0.11
CA SER A 147 -4.07 -13.82 0.14
C SER A 147 -3.53 -15.01 0.91
N ASN A 148 -2.76 -15.85 0.25
CA ASN A 148 -2.00 -16.94 0.89
C ASN A 148 -0.58 -16.48 1.30
N SER A 149 -0.21 -15.24 1.05
CA SER A 149 1.07 -14.67 1.48
C SER A 149 0.97 -14.23 2.93
N ALA A 150 1.90 -14.72 3.74
CA ALA A 150 2.04 -14.28 5.13
C ALA A 150 3.08 -13.17 5.20
N SER A 151 2.68 -11.98 5.61
CA SER A 151 3.61 -10.90 5.92
C SER A 151 4.15 -11.07 7.34
N GLN A 152 5.49 -11.08 7.48
CA GLN A 152 6.13 -11.11 8.80
C GLN A 152 5.75 -9.88 9.64
N LYS A 153 5.63 -8.72 9.00
CA LYS A 153 5.17 -7.47 9.61
C LYS A 153 3.76 -7.63 10.22
N ALA A 154 2.85 -8.29 9.50
CA ALA A 154 1.48 -8.51 9.97
C ALA A 154 1.44 -9.54 11.14
N LEU A 155 2.23 -10.60 11.05
CA LEU A 155 2.34 -11.59 12.12
C LEU A 155 2.93 -10.97 13.39
N ASP A 156 3.99 -10.19 13.27
CA ASP A 156 4.62 -9.49 14.39
C ASP A 156 3.64 -8.55 15.10
N LEU A 157 2.90 -7.74 14.32
CA LEU A 157 1.85 -6.89 14.88
C LEU A 157 0.76 -7.73 15.58
N PHE A 158 0.33 -8.83 14.98
CA PHE A 158 -0.70 -9.69 15.56
C PHE A 158 -0.28 -10.23 16.94
N LEU A 159 0.97 -10.67 17.07
CA LEU A 159 1.52 -11.13 18.35
C LEU A 159 1.49 -10.04 19.44
N LYS A 160 1.85 -8.80 19.05
CA LYS A 160 1.80 -7.64 19.94
C LYS A 160 0.37 -7.27 20.34
N CYS A 161 -0.57 -7.33 19.40
CA CYS A 161 -1.99 -7.11 19.68
C CYS A 161 -2.53 -8.16 20.64
N ARG A 162 -2.24 -9.45 20.41
CA ARG A 162 -2.66 -10.52 21.32
C ARG A 162 -2.11 -10.35 22.74
N TYR A 163 -0.83 -9.97 22.86
CA TYR A 163 -0.27 -9.67 24.18
C TYR A 163 -1.01 -8.52 24.88
N LEU A 164 -1.31 -7.45 24.16
CA LEU A 164 -2.01 -6.30 24.74
C LEU A 164 -3.46 -6.64 25.10
N ASP A 165 -4.15 -7.43 24.28
CA ASP A 165 -5.51 -7.89 24.59
C ASP A 165 -5.55 -8.71 25.88
N GLU A 166 -4.63 -9.66 26.03
CA GLU A 166 -4.48 -10.47 27.26
C GLU A 166 -4.20 -9.58 28.48
N LYS A 167 -3.32 -8.59 28.33
CA LYS A 167 -2.94 -7.67 29.40
C LYS A 167 -4.06 -6.70 29.79
N THR A 168 -4.87 -6.25 28.84
CA THR A 168 -5.82 -5.14 29.03
C THR A 168 -7.30 -5.56 28.98
N GLY A 169 -7.57 -6.85 28.74
CA GLY A 169 -8.94 -7.33 28.53
C GLY A 169 -9.57 -6.80 27.24
N GLY A 170 -8.81 -6.81 26.13
CA GLY A 170 -9.29 -6.42 24.80
C GLY A 170 -9.36 -4.90 24.57
N LYS A 171 -8.67 -4.08 25.39
CA LYS A 171 -8.72 -2.60 25.32
C LYS A 171 -7.38 -1.95 24.99
N GLY A 172 -6.42 -2.74 24.54
CA GLY A 172 -5.03 -2.29 24.33
C GLY A 172 -4.70 -1.82 22.94
N VAL A 173 -5.56 -2.06 21.93
CA VAL A 173 -5.25 -1.83 20.53
C VAL A 173 -6.26 -0.89 19.88
N ILE A 174 -5.75 0.14 19.20
CA ILE A 174 -6.55 1.11 18.47
C ILE A 174 -5.98 1.23 17.06
N PHE A 175 -6.81 0.97 16.06
CA PHE A 175 -6.48 1.11 14.65
C PHE A 175 -7.15 2.34 14.05
N ALA A 176 -6.41 3.08 13.22
CA ALA A 176 -6.93 4.16 12.41
C ALA A 176 -6.62 3.88 10.94
N THR A 177 -7.60 4.02 10.06
CA THR A 177 -7.42 3.87 8.61
C THR A 177 -8.58 4.49 7.86
N GLY A 178 -8.29 5.12 6.71
CA GLY A 178 -9.30 5.57 5.76
C GLY A 178 -9.80 4.44 4.84
N THR A 179 -9.09 3.32 4.74
CA THR A 179 -9.37 2.22 3.81
C THR A 179 -9.25 0.86 4.49
N PRO A 180 -10.17 0.50 5.40
CA PRO A 180 -10.09 -0.77 6.14
C PRO A 180 -10.17 -1.99 5.23
N LEU A 181 -10.82 -1.84 4.08
CA LEU A 181 -11.01 -2.86 3.05
C LEU A 181 -10.53 -2.29 1.71
N SER A 182 -9.60 -2.94 1.03
CA SER A 182 -9.06 -2.44 -0.23
C SER A 182 -9.24 -3.39 -1.41
N ASN A 183 -9.22 -4.70 -1.19
CA ASN A 183 -9.29 -5.70 -2.26
C ASN A 183 -10.45 -6.69 -2.10
N SER A 184 -10.76 -7.06 -0.87
CA SER A 184 -11.78 -8.06 -0.58
C SER A 184 -12.34 -7.89 0.82
N ILE A 185 -13.64 -8.18 0.98
CA ILE A 185 -14.27 -8.19 2.32
C ILE A 185 -13.62 -9.21 3.26
N THR A 186 -12.87 -10.18 2.73
CA THR A 186 -12.09 -11.12 3.55
C THR A 186 -11.02 -10.43 4.39
N GLU A 187 -10.58 -9.23 3.98
CA GLU A 187 -9.69 -8.37 4.78
C GLU A 187 -10.37 -7.95 6.10
N LEU A 188 -11.71 -7.90 6.14
CA LEU A 188 -12.46 -7.61 7.37
C LEU A 188 -12.21 -8.67 8.43
N HIS A 189 -12.20 -9.96 8.06
CA HIS A 189 -11.85 -11.02 8.99
C HIS A 189 -10.47 -10.80 9.62
N THR A 190 -9.50 -10.34 8.83
CA THR A 190 -8.18 -10.00 9.36
C THR A 190 -8.24 -8.85 10.37
N MET A 191 -8.99 -7.79 10.09
CA MET A 191 -9.17 -6.67 11.04
C MET A 191 -9.87 -7.13 12.32
N MET A 192 -10.90 -7.95 12.21
CA MET A 192 -11.59 -8.55 13.37
C MET A 192 -10.63 -9.43 14.19
N ARG A 193 -9.71 -10.18 13.56
CA ARG A 193 -8.70 -10.96 14.28
C ARG A 193 -7.73 -10.10 15.09
N TYR A 194 -7.44 -8.90 14.67
CA TYR A 194 -6.62 -7.96 15.44
C TYR A 194 -7.41 -7.35 16.61
N LEU A 195 -8.68 -7.04 16.43
CA LEU A 195 -9.45 -6.17 17.33
C LEU A 195 -10.40 -6.93 18.25
N GLU A 196 -10.87 -8.11 17.84
CA GLU A 196 -11.89 -8.89 18.58
C GLU A 196 -11.66 -10.41 18.50
N TYR A 197 -10.40 -10.84 18.56
CA TYR A 197 -10.03 -12.25 18.39
C TYR A 197 -10.76 -13.18 19.35
N ASP A 198 -10.90 -12.81 20.65
CA ASP A 198 -11.55 -13.64 21.65
C ASP A 198 -13.06 -13.79 21.36
N PHE A 199 -13.71 -12.73 20.88
CA PHE A 199 -15.09 -12.78 20.40
C PHE A 199 -15.25 -13.76 19.22
N LEU A 200 -14.36 -13.67 18.23
CA LEU A 200 -14.36 -14.61 17.10
C LEU A 200 -14.16 -16.06 17.55
N ARG A 201 -13.24 -16.30 18.48
CA ARG A 201 -12.97 -17.62 19.03
C ARG A 201 -14.21 -18.19 19.76
N ASP A 202 -14.84 -17.41 20.62
CA ASP A 202 -15.98 -17.82 21.41
C ASP A 202 -17.22 -18.15 20.55
N HIS A 203 -17.26 -17.62 19.31
CA HIS A 203 -18.28 -17.92 18.31
C HIS A 203 -17.83 -18.92 17.23
N GLY A 204 -16.61 -19.47 17.34
CA GLY A 204 -16.07 -20.42 16.36
C GLY A 204 -15.71 -19.81 14.99
N LEU A 205 -15.57 -18.48 14.93
CA LEU A 205 -15.31 -17.69 13.71
C LEU A 205 -13.84 -17.26 13.56
N GLN A 206 -12.95 -17.66 14.46
CA GLN A 206 -11.53 -17.34 14.40
C GLN A 206 -10.84 -17.98 13.18
N HIS A 207 -11.34 -19.14 12.72
CA HIS A 207 -10.89 -19.79 11.50
C HIS A 207 -11.60 -19.20 10.29
N PHE A 208 -10.81 -18.81 9.30
CA PHE A 208 -11.32 -18.14 8.11
C PHE A 208 -12.38 -18.94 7.35
N ASP A 209 -12.19 -20.25 7.24
CA ASP A 209 -13.15 -21.12 6.53
C ASP A 209 -14.53 -21.13 7.21
N ASN A 210 -14.57 -21.09 8.53
CA ASN A 210 -15.82 -21.01 9.28
C ASN A 210 -16.49 -19.64 9.08
N TRP A 211 -15.71 -18.58 9.13
CA TRP A 211 -16.19 -17.22 8.89
C TRP A 211 -16.77 -17.08 7.48
N VAL A 212 -16.06 -17.60 6.47
CA VAL A 212 -16.57 -17.60 5.08
C VAL A 212 -17.81 -18.47 4.93
N ALA A 213 -17.89 -19.61 5.61
CA ALA A 213 -19.09 -20.47 5.56
C ALA A 213 -20.35 -19.77 6.08
N VAL A 214 -20.20 -18.78 6.99
CA VAL A 214 -21.32 -18.00 7.52
C VAL A 214 -21.61 -16.77 6.67
N PHE A 215 -20.57 -16.05 6.23
CA PHE A 215 -20.70 -14.71 5.65
C PHE A 215 -20.40 -14.64 4.16
N GLY A 216 -19.90 -15.69 3.53
CA GLY A 216 -19.46 -15.65 2.13
C GLY A 216 -19.92 -16.83 1.31
N GLU A 217 -20.21 -16.60 0.05
CA GLU A 217 -20.55 -17.62 -0.93
C GLU A 217 -19.54 -17.59 -2.07
N GLN A 218 -19.00 -18.76 -2.41
CA GLN A 218 -18.11 -18.89 -3.56
C GLN A 218 -18.92 -18.91 -4.84
N LYS A 219 -18.51 -18.07 -5.80
CA LYS A 219 -19.06 -18.05 -7.16
C LYS A 219 -17.94 -18.23 -8.16
N THR A 220 -18.14 -19.12 -9.10
CA THR A 220 -17.28 -19.30 -10.27
C THR A 220 -17.93 -18.58 -11.45
N ASP A 221 -17.19 -17.67 -12.07
CA ASP A 221 -17.66 -16.90 -13.22
C ASP A 221 -16.56 -16.80 -14.29
N TYR A 222 -16.94 -16.42 -15.50
CA TYR A 222 -16.02 -16.20 -16.59
C TYR A 222 -15.52 -14.75 -16.57
N GLU A 223 -14.22 -14.58 -16.41
CA GLU A 223 -13.56 -13.27 -16.47
C GLU A 223 -12.75 -13.14 -17.74
N LEU A 224 -12.73 -11.94 -18.31
CA LEU A 224 -11.87 -11.63 -19.45
C LEU A 224 -10.40 -11.88 -19.07
N LYS A 225 -9.67 -12.55 -19.94
CA LYS A 225 -8.23 -12.71 -19.75
C LYS A 225 -7.54 -11.35 -19.81
N PRO A 226 -6.42 -11.13 -19.08
CA PRO A 226 -5.66 -9.88 -19.15
C PRO A 226 -5.25 -9.44 -20.57
N ALA A 227 -5.05 -10.41 -21.46
CA ALA A 227 -4.72 -10.16 -22.86
C ALA A 227 -5.91 -9.73 -23.72
N GLY A 228 -7.14 -9.64 -23.18
CA GLY A 228 -8.35 -9.25 -23.90
C GLY A 228 -8.90 -10.32 -24.88
N ASN A 229 -8.22 -11.43 -25.05
CA ASN A 229 -8.49 -12.46 -26.06
C ASN A 229 -9.17 -13.71 -25.50
N GLY A 230 -10.31 -13.57 -24.86
CA GLY A 230 -11.12 -14.69 -24.37
C GLY A 230 -11.35 -14.66 -22.87
N PHE A 231 -11.99 -15.71 -22.36
CA PHE A 231 -12.41 -15.81 -20.97
C PHE A 231 -11.68 -16.95 -20.25
N LYS A 232 -11.56 -16.80 -18.93
CA LYS A 232 -11.12 -17.87 -18.02
C LYS A 232 -12.08 -17.99 -16.86
N GLU A 233 -12.29 -19.21 -16.40
CA GLU A 233 -13.01 -19.45 -15.15
C GLU A 233 -12.22 -18.95 -13.96
N ARG A 234 -12.90 -18.23 -13.07
CA ARG A 234 -12.31 -17.78 -11.82
C ARG A 234 -13.32 -17.87 -10.68
N THR A 235 -12.92 -18.55 -9.63
CA THR A 235 -13.69 -18.62 -8.39
C THR A 235 -13.29 -17.50 -7.46
N ARG A 236 -14.28 -16.82 -6.91
CA ARG A 236 -14.09 -15.79 -5.85
C ARG A 236 -15.21 -15.86 -4.83
N ILE A 237 -15.01 -15.26 -3.68
CA ILE A 237 -16.10 -14.98 -2.75
C ILE A 237 -16.81 -13.73 -3.29
N ALA A 238 -17.99 -13.92 -3.91
CA ALA A 238 -18.68 -12.86 -4.64
C ALA A 238 -19.97 -12.42 -3.97
N ASN A 239 -20.68 -13.33 -3.32
CA ASN A 239 -21.88 -13.02 -2.58
C ASN A 239 -21.60 -13.05 -1.08
N TYR A 240 -22.19 -12.12 -0.36
CA TYR A 240 -22.06 -12.02 1.08
C TYR A 240 -23.44 -12.15 1.72
N THR A 241 -23.52 -13.09 2.65
CA THR A 241 -24.74 -13.36 3.43
C THR A 241 -24.56 -12.79 4.82
N GLY A 242 -25.67 -12.51 5.53
CA GLY A 242 -25.59 -12.02 6.90
C GLY A 242 -24.83 -10.69 7.07
N LEU A 243 -24.86 -9.81 6.05
CA LEU A 243 -24.18 -8.52 6.15
C LEU A 243 -24.62 -7.66 7.34
N PRO A 244 -25.92 -7.59 7.71
CA PRO A 244 -26.36 -6.86 8.89
C PRO A 244 -25.71 -7.39 10.17
N GLU A 245 -25.61 -8.71 10.32
CA GLU A 245 -25.00 -9.38 11.48
C GLU A 245 -23.49 -9.11 11.49
N LEU A 246 -22.81 -9.25 10.36
CA LEU A 246 -21.39 -8.97 10.21
C LEU A 246 -21.07 -7.51 10.56
N MET A 247 -21.86 -6.58 10.03
CA MET A 247 -21.72 -5.15 10.34
C MET A 247 -22.02 -4.84 11.81
N SER A 248 -22.99 -5.54 12.41
CA SER A 248 -23.30 -5.40 13.84
C SER A 248 -22.15 -5.88 14.72
N MET A 249 -21.51 -6.99 14.35
CA MET A 249 -20.32 -7.50 15.03
C MET A 249 -19.18 -6.48 14.93
N PHE A 250 -18.81 -6.06 13.74
CA PHE A 250 -17.68 -5.15 13.53
C PHE A 250 -17.90 -3.78 14.19
N LYS A 251 -19.13 -3.26 14.21
CA LYS A 251 -19.47 -2.00 14.90
C LYS A 251 -19.30 -2.04 16.41
N GLN A 252 -19.16 -3.20 17.03
CA GLN A 252 -18.86 -3.29 18.46
C GLN A 252 -17.43 -2.79 18.77
N VAL A 253 -16.52 -2.92 17.80
CA VAL A 253 -15.11 -2.54 17.93
C VAL A 253 -14.69 -1.43 16.98
N ALA A 254 -15.60 -0.92 16.13
CA ALA A 254 -15.29 0.07 15.12
C ALA A 254 -16.21 1.30 15.16
N ASP A 255 -15.63 2.50 15.17
CA ASP A 255 -16.33 3.76 14.89
C ASP A 255 -16.12 4.11 13.41
N ILE A 256 -17.21 4.01 12.63
CA ILE A 256 -17.18 4.22 11.18
C ILE A 256 -17.79 5.59 10.87
N ARG A 257 -16.99 6.46 10.25
CA ARG A 257 -17.40 7.79 9.82
C ARG A 257 -17.17 7.93 8.32
N THR A 258 -18.22 8.19 7.58
CA THR A 258 -18.17 8.46 6.12
C THR A 258 -18.23 9.96 5.87
N ALA A 259 -17.76 10.40 4.69
CA ALA A 259 -17.78 11.81 4.29
C ALA A 259 -19.18 12.42 4.42
N ASP A 260 -20.22 11.67 4.05
CA ASP A 260 -21.62 12.11 4.12
C ASP A 260 -22.10 12.41 5.55
N THR A 261 -21.53 11.70 6.54
CA THR A 261 -21.91 11.87 7.96
C THR A 261 -21.15 13.00 8.64
N LEU A 262 -19.98 13.38 8.14
CA LEU A 262 -19.07 14.28 8.83
C LEU A 262 -19.29 15.76 8.48
N LYS A 263 -20.01 16.09 7.40
CA LYS A 263 -20.25 17.48 6.94
C LYS A 263 -18.96 18.32 7.00
N LEU A 264 -17.86 17.78 6.46
CA LEU A 264 -16.57 18.45 6.46
C LEU A 264 -16.62 19.68 5.56
N ASP A 265 -15.97 20.76 5.99
CA ASP A 265 -15.74 21.94 5.16
C ASP A 265 -14.60 21.62 4.19
N VAL A 266 -14.96 21.06 3.03
CA VAL A 266 -14.05 20.67 1.96
C VAL A 266 -14.56 21.27 0.64
N PRO A 267 -13.70 21.51 -0.35
CA PRO A 267 -14.12 22.05 -1.64
C PRO A 267 -14.99 21.06 -2.42
N ASP A 268 -15.90 21.62 -3.23
CA ASP A 268 -16.58 20.84 -4.27
C ASP A 268 -15.60 20.46 -5.37
N CYS A 269 -15.70 19.23 -5.86
CA CYS A 269 -14.74 18.67 -6.83
C CYS A 269 -15.41 18.37 -8.16
N ASP A 270 -14.85 18.94 -9.24
CA ASP A 270 -15.18 18.61 -10.62
C ASP A 270 -14.22 17.55 -11.14
N TYR A 271 -14.76 16.38 -11.53
CA TYR A 271 -14.00 15.27 -12.09
C TYR A 271 -14.05 15.29 -13.60
N GLN A 272 -12.91 15.45 -14.24
CA GLN A 272 -12.77 15.49 -15.69
C GLN A 272 -12.00 14.29 -16.21
N VAL A 273 -12.63 13.51 -17.08
CA VAL A 273 -12.00 12.41 -17.79
C VAL A 273 -11.50 12.92 -19.14
N VAL A 274 -10.19 12.93 -19.32
CA VAL A 274 -9.54 13.34 -20.57
C VAL A 274 -9.23 12.08 -21.38
N GLN A 275 -10.06 11.79 -22.36
CA GLN A 275 -9.83 10.66 -23.27
C GLN A 275 -8.82 11.02 -24.35
N VAL A 276 -7.89 10.12 -24.58
CA VAL A 276 -6.91 10.19 -25.68
C VAL A 276 -7.02 8.91 -26.49
N GLU A 277 -7.25 9.05 -27.79
CA GLU A 277 -7.36 7.89 -28.68
C GLU A 277 -5.98 7.28 -28.94
N ALA A 278 -5.92 5.96 -28.90
CA ALA A 278 -4.69 5.24 -29.24
C ALA A 278 -4.36 5.41 -30.73
N THR A 279 -3.13 5.78 -31.01
CA THR A 279 -2.64 5.89 -32.39
C THR A 279 -2.62 4.52 -33.06
N PRO A 280 -2.66 4.42 -34.41
CA PRO A 280 -2.52 3.15 -35.11
C PRO A 280 -1.26 2.37 -34.71
N PHE A 281 -0.17 3.08 -34.48
CA PHE A 281 1.09 2.52 -33.98
C PHE A 281 0.96 1.90 -32.58
N GLN A 282 0.29 2.58 -31.65
CA GLN A 282 0.02 2.03 -30.31
C GLN A 282 -0.86 0.78 -30.39
N GLN A 283 -1.82 0.75 -31.34
CA GLN A 283 -2.68 -0.43 -31.55
C GLN A 283 -1.87 -1.64 -32.04
N GLU A 284 -0.85 -1.44 -32.90
CA GLU A 284 0.07 -2.49 -33.32
C GLU A 284 0.86 -3.05 -32.14
N LEU A 285 1.43 -2.19 -31.30
CA LEU A 285 2.16 -2.60 -30.10
C LEU A 285 1.27 -3.33 -29.09
N VAL A 286 0.00 -2.95 -28.93
CA VAL A 286 -0.97 -3.67 -28.09
C VAL A 286 -1.20 -5.08 -28.64
N GLN A 287 -1.27 -5.26 -29.98
CA GLN A 287 -1.40 -6.57 -30.58
C GLN A 287 -0.17 -7.45 -30.31
N GLU A 288 1.04 -6.89 -30.39
CA GLU A 288 2.27 -7.61 -30.04
C GLU A 288 2.27 -8.07 -28.56
N LEU A 289 1.79 -7.21 -27.63
CA LEU A 289 1.64 -7.60 -26.24
C LEU A 289 0.64 -8.75 -26.05
N ALA A 290 -0.46 -8.75 -26.82
CA ALA A 290 -1.44 -9.83 -26.81
C ALA A 290 -0.84 -11.15 -27.33
N ASP A 291 -0.06 -11.11 -28.41
CA ASP A 291 0.61 -12.27 -28.98
C ASP A 291 1.67 -12.86 -28.02
N ARG A 292 2.42 -12.00 -27.31
CA ARG A 292 3.34 -12.40 -26.25
C ARG A 292 2.60 -13.09 -25.10
N ALA A 293 1.45 -12.53 -24.66
CA ALA A 293 0.63 -13.12 -23.61
C ALA A 293 0.11 -14.52 -23.99
N ASP A 294 -0.27 -14.72 -25.26
CA ASP A 294 -0.71 -16.02 -25.76
C ASP A 294 0.44 -17.03 -25.79
N ALA A 295 1.63 -16.63 -26.20
CA ALA A 295 2.82 -17.48 -26.19
C ALA A 295 3.17 -17.95 -24.76
N ILE A 296 3.08 -17.06 -23.77
CA ILE A 296 3.29 -17.40 -22.35
C ILE A 296 2.21 -18.36 -21.84
N ASN A 297 0.95 -18.10 -22.14
CA ASN A 297 -0.16 -18.96 -21.74
C ASN A 297 -0.08 -20.37 -22.37
N ALA A 298 0.49 -20.48 -23.57
CA ALA A 298 0.76 -21.74 -24.24
C ALA A 298 1.98 -22.51 -23.65
N GLY A 299 2.74 -21.88 -22.73
CA GLY A 299 3.94 -22.47 -22.13
C GLY A 299 5.15 -22.50 -23.07
N ASN A 300 5.14 -21.68 -24.12
CA ASN A 300 6.19 -21.66 -25.15
C ASN A 300 7.36 -20.73 -24.83
N VAL A 301 7.28 -19.98 -23.72
CA VAL A 301 8.27 -18.96 -23.32
C VAL A 301 8.79 -19.26 -21.92
N ASP A 302 10.11 -19.13 -21.71
CA ASP A 302 10.70 -19.26 -20.39
C ASP A 302 10.27 -18.04 -19.53
N PRO A 303 9.69 -18.26 -18.34
CA PRO A 303 9.24 -17.18 -17.44
C PRO A 303 10.34 -16.18 -17.03
N THR A 304 11.62 -16.55 -17.17
CA THR A 304 12.77 -15.65 -16.91
C THR A 304 13.04 -14.68 -18.07
N ILE A 305 12.60 -15.04 -19.29
CA ILE A 305 12.75 -14.20 -20.49
C ILE A 305 11.56 -13.25 -20.61
N ASP A 306 10.33 -13.81 -20.52
CA ASP A 306 9.10 -13.03 -20.58
C ASP A 306 8.01 -13.65 -19.69
N ASN A 307 7.17 -12.80 -19.12
CA ASN A 307 6.10 -13.22 -18.21
C ASN A 307 4.97 -12.19 -18.19
N MET A 308 3.80 -12.59 -17.65
CA MET A 308 2.62 -11.72 -17.59
C MET A 308 2.85 -10.41 -16.84
N LEU A 309 3.78 -10.39 -15.87
CA LEU A 309 4.10 -9.18 -15.13
C LEU A 309 4.82 -8.16 -16.03
N LYS A 310 5.82 -8.62 -16.80
CA LYS A 310 6.53 -7.79 -17.78
C LYS A 310 5.57 -7.24 -18.83
N ILE A 311 4.71 -8.09 -19.43
CA ILE A 311 3.69 -7.65 -20.38
C ILE A 311 2.76 -6.58 -19.80
N THR A 312 2.34 -6.77 -18.56
CA THR A 312 1.45 -5.80 -17.88
C THR A 312 2.17 -4.47 -17.62
N SER A 313 3.46 -4.50 -17.25
CA SER A 313 4.29 -3.31 -17.11
C SER A 313 4.45 -2.58 -18.44
N ASP A 314 4.79 -3.33 -19.51
CA ASP A 314 4.93 -2.78 -20.87
C ASP A 314 3.61 -2.16 -21.34
N GLY A 315 2.48 -2.81 -21.07
CA GLY A 315 1.15 -2.28 -21.39
C GLY A 315 0.82 -0.96 -20.67
N ARG A 316 1.24 -0.81 -19.41
CA ARG A 316 1.10 0.45 -18.68
C ARG A 316 2.01 1.55 -19.26
N LYS A 317 3.26 1.22 -19.58
CA LYS A 317 4.21 2.12 -20.22
C LYS A 317 3.66 2.61 -21.56
N LEU A 318 3.19 1.68 -22.40
CA LEU A 318 2.58 1.99 -23.70
C LEU A 318 1.32 2.86 -23.56
N GLY A 319 0.49 2.57 -22.56
CA GLY A 319 -0.74 3.32 -22.30
C GLY A 319 -0.48 4.73 -21.76
N LEU A 320 0.70 5.02 -21.20
CA LEU A 320 1.12 6.35 -20.80
C LEU A 320 1.82 7.07 -21.92
N ASP A 321 2.93 6.53 -22.40
CA ASP A 321 3.71 7.06 -23.51
C ASP A 321 4.59 5.96 -24.14
N PRO A 322 4.51 5.72 -25.47
CA PRO A 322 5.33 4.70 -26.13
C PRO A 322 6.84 4.88 -25.93
N ARG A 323 7.33 6.12 -25.76
CA ARG A 323 8.74 6.42 -25.51
C ARG A 323 9.29 5.80 -24.23
N LEU A 324 8.43 5.34 -23.32
CA LEU A 324 8.81 4.52 -22.15
C LEU A 324 9.21 3.08 -22.52
N ILE A 325 8.86 2.62 -23.72
CA ILE A 325 9.28 1.32 -24.25
C ILE A 325 10.53 1.50 -25.13
N ASP A 326 10.49 2.47 -26.03
CA ASP A 326 11.62 2.82 -26.90
C ASP A 326 11.71 4.35 -27.08
N PRO A 327 12.74 4.98 -26.53
CA PRO A 327 12.93 6.43 -26.59
C PRO A 327 13.06 7.00 -28.03
N SER A 328 13.29 6.15 -29.01
CA SER A 328 13.41 6.55 -30.43
C SER A 328 12.07 6.91 -31.07
N PHE A 329 10.95 6.60 -30.42
CA PHE A 329 9.62 6.95 -30.92
C PHE A 329 9.39 8.46 -30.88
N GLU A 330 8.67 8.95 -31.88
CA GLU A 330 8.35 10.37 -31.98
C GLU A 330 7.32 10.80 -30.93
N ASP A 331 7.46 12.03 -30.43
CA ASP A 331 6.46 12.65 -29.56
C ASP A 331 5.21 12.99 -30.38
N ASN A 332 4.10 12.32 -30.05
CA ASN A 332 2.82 12.60 -30.69
C ASN A 332 2.12 13.73 -29.90
N PRO A 333 1.62 14.80 -30.59
CA PRO A 333 0.93 15.89 -29.93
C PRO A 333 -0.33 15.45 -29.16
N ASP A 334 -1.00 14.38 -29.59
CA ASP A 334 -2.21 13.84 -28.95
C ASP A 334 -1.86 12.69 -27.98
N THR A 335 -0.97 12.93 -27.01
CA THR A 335 -0.68 11.99 -25.92
C THR A 335 -1.29 12.47 -24.60
N LYS A 336 -1.41 11.55 -23.64
CA LYS A 336 -1.81 11.88 -22.26
C LYS A 336 -0.88 12.94 -21.65
N LEU A 337 0.44 12.84 -21.91
CA LEU A 337 1.43 13.81 -21.44
C LEU A 337 1.14 15.20 -22.00
N ASN A 338 0.95 15.32 -23.31
CA ASN A 338 0.74 16.61 -23.96
C ASN A 338 -0.61 17.24 -23.54
N ARG A 339 -1.67 16.44 -23.40
CA ARG A 339 -2.94 16.92 -22.86
C ARG A 339 -2.83 17.35 -21.38
N CYS A 340 -2.04 16.65 -20.58
CA CYS A 340 -1.74 17.07 -19.22
C CYS A 340 -1.01 18.41 -19.19
N VAL A 341 0.04 18.56 -19.97
CA VAL A 341 0.80 19.81 -20.10
C VAL A 341 -0.08 20.98 -20.54
N GLU A 342 -1.00 20.77 -21.48
CA GLU A 342 -1.98 21.79 -21.92
C GLU A 342 -2.88 22.24 -20.75
N ASN A 343 -3.47 21.30 -20.02
CA ASN A 343 -4.35 21.61 -18.89
C ASN A 343 -3.57 22.32 -17.77
N VAL A 344 -2.38 21.86 -17.43
CA VAL A 344 -1.53 22.48 -16.40
C VAL A 344 -1.17 23.91 -16.79
N ALA A 345 -0.75 24.15 -18.04
CA ALA A 345 -0.37 25.47 -18.50
C ALA A 345 -1.58 26.44 -18.52
N ARG A 346 -2.75 25.97 -18.95
CA ARG A 346 -3.99 26.74 -18.93
C ARG A 346 -4.36 27.17 -17.50
N ILE A 347 -4.43 26.22 -16.58
CA ILE A 347 -4.79 26.49 -15.18
C ILE A 347 -3.74 27.39 -14.51
N HIS A 348 -2.44 27.17 -14.82
CA HIS A 348 -1.38 28.02 -14.32
C HIS A 348 -1.56 29.49 -14.74
N ALA A 349 -1.95 29.73 -15.99
CA ALA A 349 -2.23 31.09 -16.50
C ALA A 349 -3.50 31.68 -15.89
N GLU A 350 -4.59 30.90 -15.81
CA GLU A 350 -5.89 31.35 -15.27
C GLU A 350 -5.82 31.71 -13.78
N THR A 351 -4.86 31.12 -13.04
CA THR A 351 -4.73 31.29 -11.58
C THR A 351 -3.44 32.04 -11.18
N ALA A 352 -2.88 32.84 -12.11
CA ALA A 352 -1.61 33.54 -11.89
C ALA A 352 -1.67 34.55 -10.75
N GLU A 353 -2.75 35.30 -10.59
CA GLU A 353 -2.95 36.33 -9.55
C GLU A 353 -2.95 35.70 -8.14
N ASP A 354 -3.66 34.58 -7.95
CA ASP A 354 -3.79 33.90 -6.66
C ASP A 354 -2.64 32.94 -6.37
N ARG A 355 -1.78 32.69 -7.38
CA ARG A 355 -0.68 31.73 -7.31
C ARG A 355 -1.13 30.34 -6.83
N LEU A 356 -2.24 29.84 -7.41
CA LEU A 356 -2.77 28.53 -7.06
C LEU A 356 -1.85 27.42 -7.58
N THR A 357 -1.92 26.25 -6.93
CA THR A 357 -0.98 25.16 -7.12
C THR A 357 -1.64 23.94 -7.73
N GLN A 358 -0.87 23.12 -8.41
CA GLN A 358 -1.31 21.90 -9.07
C GLN A 358 -0.40 20.73 -8.72
N ILE A 359 -0.95 19.52 -8.66
CA ILE A 359 -0.18 18.27 -8.47
C ILE A 359 -0.37 17.37 -9.68
N ILE A 360 0.73 16.83 -10.20
CA ILE A 360 0.72 15.79 -11.23
C ILE A 360 1.18 14.48 -10.57
N PHE A 361 0.29 13.49 -10.51
CA PHE A 361 0.62 12.14 -10.08
C PHE A 361 1.03 11.28 -11.27
N CYS A 362 2.25 10.74 -11.20
CA CYS A 362 2.77 9.79 -12.17
C CYS A 362 3.68 8.79 -11.46
N ASP A 363 3.36 7.49 -11.57
CA ASP A 363 4.12 6.40 -10.96
C ASP A 363 5.13 5.76 -11.95
N LEU A 364 5.06 6.11 -13.24
CA LEU A 364 5.92 5.60 -14.31
C LEU A 364 6.90 6.68 -14.83
N GLY A 365 8.07 6.24 -15.33
CA GLY A 365 9.06 7.14 -15.90
C GLY A 365 9.55 8.21 -14.92
N VAL A 366 9.71 7.82 -13.65
CA VAL A 366 10.23 8.69 -12.60
C VAL A 366 11.72 9.00 -12.83
N PRO A 367 12.25 10.13 -12.33
CA PRO A 367 13.67 10.47 -12.48
C PRO A 367 14.56 9.37 -11.90
N HIS A 368 15.53 8.89 -12.70
CA HIS A 368 16.51 7.92 -12.24
C HIS A 368 17.45 8.54 -11.20
N LYS A 369 17.83 7.76 -10.19
CA LYS A 369 18.96 8.10 -9.33
C LYS A 369 20.22 8.10 -10.19
N ALA A 370 20.99 9.19 -10.18
CA ALA A 370 22.30 9.19 -10.84
C ALA A 370 23.11 7.99 -10.33
N ALA A 371 23.66 7.19 -11.25
CA ALA A 371 24.49 6.03 -10.92
C ALA A 371 25.69 6.48 -10.07
N GLY A 372 25.65 6.24 -8.77
CA GLY A 372 26.69 6.65 -7.80
C GLY A 372 26.17 6.98 -6.40
N GLU A 373 24.88 7.25 -6.23
CA GLU A 373 24.27 7.45 -4.93
C GLU A 373 23.45 6.22 -4.52
N ALA A 374 24.07 5.06 -4.41
CA ALA A 374 23.53 3.96 -3.63
C ALA A 374 23.54 4.42 -2.18
N GLU A 375 22.39 4.81 -1.65
CA GLU A 375 22.23 4.92 -0.21
C GLU A 375 22.55 3.52 0.38
N VAL A 376 23.71 3.42 1.02
CA VAL A 376 24.01 2.36 1.99
C VAL A 376 23.12 2.67 3.20
N GLU A 377 21.82 2.62 3.04
CA GLU A 377 20.91 2.40 4.15
C GLU A 377 20.97 0.90 4.44
N GLY A 378 21.55 0.55 5.58
CA GLY A 378 21.56 -0.81 6.11
C GLY A 378 20.11 -1.28 6.28
N GLU A 379 19.50 -1.75 5.20
CA GLU A 379 18.26 -2.51 5.24
C GLU A 379 18.62 -3.95 5.61
N ASP A 380 18.09 -4.41 6.75
CA ASP A 380 18.19 -5.80 7.16
C ASP A 380 17.55 -6.70 6.10
N ALA A 381 18.17 -7.84 5.80
CA ALA A 381 17.82 -8.75 4.72
C ALA A 381 16.36 -9.32 4.75
N ASP A 382 15.61 -9.09 5.82
CA ASP A 382 14.23 -9.54 5.97
C ASP A 382 13.18 -8.53 5.45
N ASP A 383 13.48 -7.22 5.42
CA ASP A 383 12.62 -6.19 4.77
C ASP A 383 12.63 -6.30 3.23
N VAL A 384 13.63 -6.98 2.68
CA VAL A 384 13.84 -7.19 1.24
C VAL A 384 12.82 -8.16 0.63
N LYS A 385 12.22 -9.07 1.40
CA LYS A 385 11.33 -10.11 0.83
C LYS A 385 9.90 -9.65 0.58
N ASP A 386 9.35 -8.79 1.42
CA ASP A 386 8.00 -8.23 1.19
C ASP A 386 8.02 -7.05 0.20
N LYS A 387 9.13 -6.31 0.13
CA LYS A 387 9.40 -5.32 -0.92
C LYS A 387 9.80 -5.96 -2.25
N LYS A 388 10.28 -7.21 -2.26
CA LYS A 388 10.71 -7.89 -3.50
C LYS A 388 9.60 -8.03 -4.54
N SER A 389 8.34 -8.19 -4.17
CA SER A 389 7.25 -8.23 -5.14
C SER A 389 6.92 -6.86 -5.76
N ILE A 390 7.09 -5.77 -5.02
CA ILE A 390 6.91 -4.40 -5.54
C ILE A 390 8.23 -3.88 -6.12
N ALA A 391 9.37 -4.12 -5.44
CA ALA A 391 10.69 -3.77 -5.93
C ALA A 391 11.19 -4.69 -7.07
N GLU A 392 10.69 -5.92 -7.22
CA GLU A 392 10.90 -6.73 -8.42
C GLU A 392 10.12 -6.18 -9.62
N VAL A 393 9.00 -5.52 -9.40
CA VAL A 393 8.30 -4.74 -10.45
C VAL A 393 9.09 -3.46 -10.78
N GLU A 394 9.63 -2.77 -9.77
CA GLU A 394 10.44 -1.57 -9.94
C GLU A 394 11.87 -1.89 -10.45
N SER A 395 12.44 -3.06 -10.14
CA SER A 395 13.78 -3.48 -10.61
C SER A 395 13.77 -4.14 -12.00
N LEU A 396 12.61 -4.43 -12.57
CA LEU A 396 12.42 -4.80 -13.96
C LEU A 396 12.28 -3.57 -14.89
N GLU A 397 12.39 -2.36 -14.36
CA GLU A 397 12.58 -1.16 -15.17
C GLU A 397 13.99 -1.23 -15.77
N GLU A 398 14.11 -1.82 -16.96
CA GLU A 398 15.26 -1.62 -17.82
C GLU A 398 15.49 -0.10 -17.91
N GLU A 399 16.73 0.34 -17.75
CA GLU A 399 17.13 1.75 -17.85
C GLU A 399 16.57 2.31 -19.17
N CYS A 400 15.45 3.01 -19.08
CA CYS A 400 14.91 3.76 -20.20
C CYS A 400 15.48 5.19 -20.11
N ASP A 401 16.15 5.64 -21.12
CA ASP A 401 16.73 7.01 -21.18
C ASP A 401 15.64 8.11 -21.21
N PHE A 402 14.35 7.75 -21.32
CA PHE A 402 13.24 8.68 -21.35
C PHE A 402 12.62 8.88 -19.97
N CYS A 403 12.69 10.11 -19.45
CA CYS A 403 12.10 10.52 -18.19
C CYS A 403 10.82 11.34 -18.44
N VAL A 404 9.67 10.84 -17.99
CA VAL A 404 8.36 11.52 -18.11
C VAL A 404 8.35 12.86 -17.39
N TYR A 405 8.98 12.94 -16.22
CA TYR A 405 9.02 14.15 -15.41
C TYR A 405 9.79 15.28 -16.10
N ASP A 406 10.93 14.95 -16.72
CA ASP A 406 11.75 15.91 -17.44
C ASP A 406 11.05 16.38 -18.72
N ASP A 407 10.42 15.48 -19.47
CA ASP A 407 9.63 15.82 -20.67
C ASP A 407 8.48 16.79 -20.33
N ILE A 408 7.73 16.50 -19.24
CA ILE A 408 6.66 17.41 -18.78
C ILE A 408 7.23 18.75 -18.37
N ARG A 409 8.31 18.80 -17.59
CA ARG A 409 8.96 20.03 -17.14
C ARG A 409 9.40 20.89 -18.31
N ASP A 410 10.11 20.29 -19.26
CA ASP A 410 10.64 21.02 -20.43
C ASP A 410 9.50 21.58 -21.28
N LYS A 411 8.43 20.82 -21.47
CA LYS A 411 7.22 21.28 -22.18
C LYS A 411 6.48 22.39 -21.45
N LEU A 412 6.41 22.36 -20.12
CA LEU A 412 5.83 23.43 -19.31
C LEU A 412 6.66 24.71 -19.36
N ILE A 413 8.00 24.59 -19.30
CA ILE A 413 8.92 25.71 -19.46
C ILE A 413 8.77 26.32 -20.85
N ALA A 414 8.70 25.48 -21.90
CA ALA A 414 8.48 25.96 -23.28
C ALA A 414 7.13 26.72 -23.45
N ARG A 415 6.15 26.47 -22.59
CA ARG A 415 4.88 27.21 -22.51
C ARG A 415 4.92 28.45 -21.60
N GLY A 416 6.09 28.81 -21.07
CA GLY A 416 6.31 30.01 -20.30
C GLY A 416 6.11 29.88 -18.79
N ILE A 417 6.03 28.66 -18.25
CA ILE A 417 6.03 28.47 -16.80
C ILE A 417 7.49 28.56 -16.30
N PRO A 418 7.79 29.41 -15.30
CA PRO A 418 9.12 29.53 -14.75
C PRO A 418 9.62 28.20 -14.16
N ALA A 419 10.87 27.85 -14.45
CA ALA A 419 11.45 26.56 -13.98
C ALA A 419 11.47 26.45 -12.45
N GLU A 420 11.59 27.58 -11.74
CA GLU A 420 11.55 27.67 -10.27
C GLU A 420 10.16 27.42 -9.67
N GLU A 421 9.10 27.48 -10.46
CA GLU A 421 7.73 27.17 -10.02
C GLU A 421 7.37 25.68 -10.21
N ILE A 422 8.27 24.88 -10.78
CA ILE A 422 8.09 23.42 -11.00
C ILE A 422 9.05 22.66 -10.09
N ALA A 423 8.57 21.66 -9.39
CA ALA A 423 9.39 20.82 -8.53
C ALA A 423 9.00 19.34 -8.59
N TYR A 424 9.96 18.47 -8.29
CA TYR A 424 9.77 17.03 -8.12
C TYR A 424 9.85 16.66 -6.64
N ILE A 425 8.92 15.84 -6.17
CA ILE A 425 8.99 15.29 -4.80
C ILE A 425 10.25 14.44 -4.60
N HIS A 426 10.78 13.86 -5.67
CA HIS A 426 11.95 13.00 -5.66
C HIS A 426 13.26 13.74 -5.34
N ASP A 427 13.30 15.07 -5.52
CA ASP A 427 14.44 15.91 -5.17
C ASP A 427 14.59 16.13 -3.67
N ALA A 428 13.50 15.96 -2.91
CA ALA A 428 13.49 16.08 -1.45
C ALA A 428 13.88 14.74 -0.80
N LYS A 429 15.18 14.57 -0.51
CA LYS A 429 15.77 13.33 0.04
C LYS A 429 15.55 13.17 1.55
N THR A 430 15.40 14.25 2.30
CA THR A 430 15.22 14.25 3.75
C THR A 430 13.83 14.74 4.15
N GLU A 431 13.37 14.39 5.35
CA GLU A 431 12.08 14.86 5.88
C GLU A 431 12.06 16.40 6.01
N GLN A 432 13.21 17.03 6.33
CA GLN A 432 13.31 18.49 6.36
C GLN A 432 13.13 19.10 4.97
N GLN A 433 13.81 18.54 3.96
CA GLN A 433 13.66 19.01 2.57
C GLN A 433 12.23 18.83 2.06
N LYS A 434 11.52 17.75 2.46
CA LYS A 434 10.11 17.57 2.13
C LYS A 434 9.23 18.61 2.81
N ALA A 435 9.49 18.90 4.08
CA ALA A 435 8.76 19.94 4.80
C ALA A 435 8.93 21.31 4.14
N ASP A 436 10.17 21.68 3.80
CA ASP A 436 10.49 22.94 3.13
C ASP A 436 9.83 23.01 1.73
N LEU A 437 9.85 21.91 0.97
CA LEU A 437 9.18 21.80 -0.33
C LEU A 437 7.65 22.02 -0.19
N PHE A 438 7.03 21.38 0.80
CA PHE A 438 5.59 21.52 1.04
C PHE A 438 5.21 22.93 1.50
N ASP A 439 6.09 23.61 2.26
CA ASP A 439 5.89 25.02 2.62
C ASP A 439 5.90 25.92 1.37
N LYS A 440 6.81 25.69 0.44
CA LYS A 440 6.86 26.40 -0.85
C LYS A 440 5.62 26.15 -1.71
N VAL A 441 5.09 24.93 -1.72
CA VAL A 441 3.82 24.63 -2.40
C VAL A 441 2.66 25.35 -1.70
N ARG A 442 2.57 25.30 -0.38
CA ARG A 442 1.51 26.00 0.37
C ARG A 442 1.53 27.52 0.21
N SER A 443 2.70 28.12 0.05
CA SER A 443 2.84 29.56 -0.21
C SER A 443 2.50 29.93 -1.66
N GLY A 444 2.56 28.99 -2.59
CA GLY A 444 2.44 29.22 -4.04
C GLY A 444 3.76 29.66 -4.67
N GLU A 445 4.90 29.50 -4.00
CA GLU A 445 6.22 29.67 -4.61
C GLU A 445 6.45 28.58 -5.67
N ILE A 446 6.17 27.31 -5.34
CA ILE A 446 6.09 26.21 -6.27
C ILE A 446 4.63 26.01 -6.65
N ARG A 447 4.31 26.11 -7.94
CA ARG A 447 2.95 26.05 -8.45
C ARG A 447 2.62 24.72 -9.12
N VAL A 448 3.62 23.96 -9.56
CA VAL A 448 3.46 22.62 -10.15
C VAL A 448 4.37 21.64 -9.42
N LEU A 449 3.76 20.66 -8.74
CA LEU A 449 4.47 19.59 -8.05
C LEU A 449 4.23 18.26 -8.76
N LEU A 450 5.31 17.61 -9.21
CA LEU A 450 5.26 16.26 -9.79
C LEU A 450 5.69 15.22 -8.77
N GLY A 451 4.98 14.09 -8.73
CA GLY A 451 5.40 13.01 -7.83
C GLY A 451 4.62 11.72 -7.98
N SER A 452 5.19 10.66 -7.41
CA SER A 452 4.55 9.34 -7.38
C SER A 452 3.57 9.22 -6.20
N THR A 453 2.59 8.30 -6.34
CA THR A 453 1.64 7.96 -5.27
C THR A 453 2.36 7.56 -3.99
N ALA A 454 3.41 6.74 -4.09
CA ALA A 454 4.18 6.27 -2.94
C ALA A 454 4.84 7.41 -2.15
N LYS A 455 5.35 8.45 -2.83
CA LYS A 455 6.03 9.59 -2.17
C LYS A 455 5.08 10.68 -1.71
N MET A 456 3.95 10.86 -2.39
CA MET A 456 2.95 11.89 -2.07
C MET A 456 1.67 11.33 -1.45
N GLY A 457 1.51 10.01 -1.42
CA GLY A 457 0.29 9.33 -0.91
C GLY A 457 0.11 9.45 0.59
N THR A 458 1.18 9.54 1.39
CA THR A 458 1.11 9.64 2.85
C THR A 458 1.78 10.92 3.37
N GLY A 459 1.17 11.55 4.37
CA GLY A 459 1.76 12.69 5.08
C GLY A 459 1.86 14.01 4.32
N THR A 460 1.43 14.07 3.06
CA THR A 460 1.51 15.28 2.24
C THR A 460 0.39 16.26 2.59
N ASN A 461 0.75 17.43 3.11
CA ASN A 461 -0.18 18.46 3.56
C ASN A 461 0.03 19.75 2.75
N VAL A 462 -0.43 19.75 1.50
CA VAL A 462 -0.20 20.84 0.51
C VAL A 462 -1.50 21.44 -0.03
N GLN A 463 -2.66 21.08 0.56
CA GLN A 463 -3.98 21.42 0.03
C GLN A 463 -4.31 22.91 0.01
N LYS A 464 -3.62 23.75 0.77
CA LYS A 464 -4.02 25.13 1.05
C LYS A 464 -4.41 25.93 -0.20
N LYS A 465 -3.56 25.93 -1.22
CA LYS A 465 -3.76 26.59 -2.51
C LYS A 465 -3.98 25.63 -3.68
N LEU A 466 -4.20 24.35 -3.40
CA LEU A 466 -4.29 23.31 -4.41
C LEU A 466 -5.63 23.41 -5.17
N ILE A 467 -5.55 23.74 -6.47
CA ILE A 467 -6.71 23.93 -7.33
C ILE A 467 -6.96 22.74 -8.24
N ALA A 468 -5.92 22.03 -8.66
CA ALA A 468 -6.07 20.89 -9.56
C ALA A 468 -5.13 19.73 -9.21
N VAL A 469 -5.62 18.52 -9.45
CA VAL A 469 -4.86 17.26 -9.42
C VAL A 469 -4.97 16.59 -10.78
N HIS A 470 -3.86 16.11 -11.30
CA HIS A 470 -3.76 15.41 -12.56
C HIS A 470 -3.31 13.97 -12.30
N ASP A 471 -4.24 13.01 -12.46
CA ASP A 471 -3.94 11.58 -12.45
C ASP A 471 -3.46 11.19 -13.86
N LEU A 472 -2.15 11.34 -14.11
CA LEU A 472 -1.56 11.12 -15.43
C LEU A 472 -1.50 9.64 -15.77
N ASP A 473 -1.19 8.80 -14.80
CA ASP A 473 -1.35 7.35 -14.85
C ASP A 473 -2.39 6.86 -13.85
N ILE A 474 -3.05 5.76 -14.18
CA ILE A 474 -4.06 5.14 -13.30
C ILE A 474 -3.41 4.04 -12.48
N PRO A 475 -3.41 4.14 -11.15
CA PRO A 475 -2.88 3.11 -10.28
C PRO A 475 -3.75 1.84 -10.30
N TRP A 476 -3.17 0.70 -9.89
CA TRP A 476 -3.86 -0.57 -9.85
C TRP A 476 -5.00 -0.65 -8.82
N ARG A 477 -4.87 0.10 -7.73
CA ARG A 477 -5.83 0.07 -6.63
C ARG A 477 -6.74 1.30 -6.70
N PRO A 478 -8.07 1.11 -6.71
CA PRO A 478 -8.99 2.24 -6.61
C PRO A 478 -8.76 3.12 -5.37
N ALA A 479 -8.34 2.52 -4.26
CA ALA A 479 -8.01 3.23 -3.03
C ALA A 479 -6.87 4.26 -3.20
N ASP A 480 -5.93 4.01 -4.12
CA ASP A 480 -4.85 4.96 -4.42
C ASP A 480 -5.41 6.22 -5.11
N LEU A 481 -6.44 6.09 -5.97
CA LEU A 481 -7.15 7.24 -6.55
C LEU A 481 -7.91 8.04 -5.48
N GLU A 482 -8.55 7.38 -4.54
CA GLU A 482 -9.22 8.04 -3.41
C GLU A 482 -8.19 8.77 -2.54
N GLN A 483 -7.03 8.15 -2.32
CA GLN A 483 -5.93 8.75 -1.58
C GLN A 483 -5.37 9.99 -2.27
N ARG A 484 -5.19 9.95 -3.62
CA ARG A 484 -4.80 11.11 -4.44
C ARG A 484 -5.87 12.21 -4.36
N ALA A 485 -7.14 11.88 -4.53
CA ALA A 485 -8.26 12.81 -4.41
C ALA A 485 -8.34 13.46 -3.01
N GLY A 486 -8.08 12.69 -1.96
CA GLY A 486 -8.02 13.18 -0.58
C GLY A 486 -6.89 14.18 -0.29
N ARG A 487 -5.99 14.45 -1.25
CA ARG A 487 -5.00 15.53 -1.13
C ARG A 487 -5.59 16.89 -1.45
N ILE A 488 -6.57 16.95 -2.31
CA ILE A 488 -7.22 18.19 -2.75
C ILE A 488 -8.59 18.39 -2.08
N ILE A 489 -9.41 17.34 -1.98
CA ILE A 489 -10.71 17.37 -1.28
C ILE A 489 -10.45 17.22 0.23
N ARG A 490 -9.94 18.27 0.83
CA ARG A 490 -9.49 18.24 2.22
C ARG A 490 -9.74 19.56 2.93
N GLN A 491 -10.03 19.48 4.23
CA GLN A 491 -10.16 20.67 5.08
C GLN A 491 -8.87 21.51 5.04
N GLY A 492 -9.05 22.83 5.05
CA GLY A 492 -7.94 23.79 4.94
C GLY A 492 -7.50 24.07 3.50
N ASN A 493 -8.21 23.58 2.49
CA ASN A 493 -8.12 24.11 1.14
C ASN A 493 -8.88 25.43 1.08
N GLU A 494 -8.25 26.50 0.59
CA GLU A 494 -8.85 27.84 0.49
C GLU A 494 -9.78 27.98 -0.72
N ASN A 495 -9.71 27.05 -1.67
CA ASN A 495 -10.59 27.03 -2.84
C ASN A 495 -11.92 26.39 -2.50
N LYS A 496 -13.03 26.96 -3.00
CA LYS A 496 -14.36 26.38 -2.87
C LYS A 496 -14.66 25.31 -3.90
N GLN A 497 -14.02 25.40 -5.06
CA GLN A 497 -14.11 24.45 -6.16
C GLN A 497 -12.73 24.03 -6.60
N VAL A 498 -12.56 22.74 -6.87
CA VAL A 498 -11.30 22.16 -7.33
C VAL A 498 -11.53 21.18 -8.47
N GLN A 499 -10.48 20.80 -9.16
CA GLN A 499 -10.58 19.94 -10.34
C GLN A 499 -9.66 18.71 -10.20
N ILE A 500 -10.16 17.56 -10.64
CA ILE A 500 -9.37 16.34 -10.79
C ILE A 500 -9.47 15.85 -12.23
N PHE A 501 -8.32 15.82 -12.90
CA PHE A 501 -8.20 15.33 -14.27
C PHE A 501 -7.68 13.90 -14.27
N ARG A 502 -8.37 13.01 -14.98
CA ARG A 502 -7.94 11.62 -15.22
C ARG A 502 -7.69 11.40 -16.69
N TYR A 503 -6.45 11.06 -17.05
CA TYR A 503 -6.03 10.85 -18.44
C TYR A 503 -6.14 9.35 -18.78
N VAL A 504 -7.03 9.00 -19.70
CA VAL A 504 -7.37 7.62 -20.08
C VAL A 504 -7.26 7.41 -21.58
#